data_54ca076d8b763f591cfadda5123df756
#
_entry.id   54ca076d8b763f591cfadda5123df756
#
_cell.length_a   1.000
_cell.length_b   1.000
_cell.length_c   1.000
_cell.angle_alpha   90.00
_cell.angle_beta   90.00
_cell.angle_gamma   90.00
#
_symmetry.space_group_name_H-M   'P 1'
#
loop_
_entity.id
_entity.type
_entity.pdbx_description
1 polymer ?
#
loop_
_entity_poly.entity_id
_entity_poly.type
_entity_poly.pdbx_seq_one_letter_code
_entity_poly.pdbx_strand_id
1 'polypeptide(L)'
;MTKKSIYIIAEAGVNHNGDINLAHKLIDTAAEAGADAVKFQTFNAAKLTSPNLAKADYQKNKTNKSESQQDMLKSLELPLKWHQNLKERAENNGLDFLSTAFDIDSHNFLIKLGINKIKIP
;
A
#
# COMPACT_ATOMS: atom_id res chain seq x y z
N MET A 1 -25.33 -2.64 -24.83
CA MET A 1 -24.04 -2.36 -24.20
C MET A 1 -23.78 -3.36 -23.09
N THR A 2 -22.67 -4.07 -23.18
CA THR A 2 -22.34 -5.09 -22.18
C THR A 2 -21.81 -4.41 -20.92
N LYS A 3 -22.42 -4.70 -19.79
CA LYS A 3 -21.97 -4.18 -18.51
C LYS A 3 -20.85 -5.08 -18.00
N LYS A 4 -19.75 -4.49 -17.54
CA LYS A 4 -18.65 -5.24 -16.97
C LYS A 4 -19.14 -5.96 -15.70
N SER A 5 -18.98 -7.28 -15.65
CA SER A 5 -19.48 -8.10 -14.54
C SER A 5 -18.43 -8.37 -13.47
N ILE A 6 -17.15 -8.16 -13.77
CA ILE A 6 -16.04 -8.45 -12.85
C ILE A 6 -15.27 -7.16 -12.56
N TYR A 7 -15.08 -6.88 -11.28
CA TYR A 7 -14.29 -5.76 -10.80
C TYR A 7 -12.88 -6.26 -10.47
N ILE A 8 -11.88 -5.74 -11.19
CA ILE A 8 -10.50 -6.22 -11.09
C ILE A 8 -9.67 -5.21 -10.31
N ILE A 9 -9.06 -5.68 -9.22
CA ILE A 9 -8.19 -4.88 -8.36
C ILE A 9 -6.75 -5.32 -8.62
N ALA A 10 -5.92 -4.40 -9.10
CA ALA A 10 -4.49 -4.62 -9.22
C ALA A 10 -3.82 -4.38 -7.87
N GLU A 11 -3.10 -5.37 -7.37
CA GLU A 11 -2.42 -5.27 -6.08
C GLU A 11 -1.03 -4.66 -6.24
N ALA A 12 -0.89 -3.41 -5.85
CA ALA A 12 0.41 -2.74 -5.79
C ALA A 12 1.14 -3.08 -4.47
N GLY A 13 0.35 -3.24 -3.40
CA GLY A 13 0.88 -3.64 -2.09
C GLY A 13 1.99 -2.72 -1.61
N VAL A 14 3.13 -3.30 -1.26
CA VAL A 14 4.33 -2.57 -0.82
C VAL A 14 5.43 -2.55 -1.89
N ASN A 15 5.09 -2.89 -3.13
CA ASN A 15 6.08 -3.00 -4.21
C ASN A 15 6.67 -1.65 -4.64
N HIS A 16 6.18 -0.54 -4.07
CA HIS A 16 6.76 0.78 -4.26
C HIS A 16 8.11 0.94 -3.55
N ASN A 17 8.44 0.06 -2.60
CA ASN A 17 9.72 0.08 -1.85
C ASN A 17 10.05 1.46 -1.24
N GLY A 18 9.04 2.21 -0.80
CA GLY A 18 9.25 3.54 -0.22
C GLY A 18 9.61 4.62 -1.24
N ASP A 19 9.40 4.37 -2.52
CA ASP A 19 9.70 5.30 -3.61
C ASP A 19 8.41 5.76 -4.28
N ILE A 20 8.14 7.06 -4.24
CA ILE A 20 6.91 7.60 -4.83
C ILE A 20 6.87 7.43 -6.35
N ASN A 21 8.01 7.45 -7.02
CA ASN A 21 8.06 7.26 -8.47
C ASN A 21 7.68 5.84 -8.85
N LEU A 22 8.07 4.85 -8.04
CA LEU A 22 7.63 3.48 -8.24
C LEU A 22 6.14 3.35 -7.96
N ALA A 23 5.62 4.03 -6.94
CA ALA A 23 4.18 4.03 -6.66
C ALA A 23 3.39 4.59 -7.87
N HIS A 24 3.86 5.68 -8.46
CA HIS A 24 3.26 6.24 -9.68
C HIS A 24 3.27 5.23 -10.83
N LYS A 25 4.39 4.55 -11.05
CA LYS A 25 4.50 3.54 -12.11
C LYS A 25 3.55 2.37 -11.89
N LEU A 26 3.38 1.94 -10.66
CA LEU A 26 2.43 0.88 -10.34
C LEU A 26 1.00 1.28 -10.70
N ILE A 27 0.62 2.53 -10.41
CA ILE A 27 -0.70 3.04 -10.78
C ILE A 27 -0.85 3.08 -12.31
N ASP A 28 0.13 3.65 -13.00
CA ASP A 28 0.07 3.75 -14.45
C ASP A 28 -0.01 2.37 -15.12
N THR A 29 0.76 1.41 -14.61
CA THR A 29 0.76 0.03 -15.13
C THR A 29 -0.59 -0.65 -14.89
N ALA A 30 -1.19 -0.44 -13.71
CA ALA A 30 -2.52 -0.97 -13.43
C ALA A 30 -3.57 -0.43 -14.41
N ALA A 31 -3.49 0.86 -14.71
CA ALA A 31 -4.38 1.51 -15.68
C ALA A 31 -4.19 0.94 -17.09
N GLU A 32 -2.95 0.80 -17.54
CA GLU A 32 -2.62 0.24 -18.85
C GLU A 32 -3.10 -1.21 -18.98
N ALA A 33 -3.05 -1.97 -17.88
CA ALA A 33 -3.52 -3.34 -17.86
C ALA A 33 -5.05 -3.48 -17.86
N GLY A 34 -5.77 -2.38 -17.71
CA GLY A 34 -7.23 -2.37 -17.73
C GLY A 34 -7.87 -2.74 -16.40
N ALA A 35 -7.17 -2.60 -15.29
CA ALA A 35 -7.75 -2.83 -13.97
C ALA A 35 -8.81 -1.76 -13.64
N ASP A 36 -9.68 -2.06 -12.68
CA ASP A 36 -10.70 -1.13 -12.21
C ASP A 36 -10.21 -0.33 -11.00
N ALA A 37 -9.30 -0.92 -10.24
CA ALA A 37 -8.71 -0.29 -9.07
C ALA A 37 -7.26 -0.69 -8.91
N VAL A 38 -6.51 0.13 -8.19
CA VAL A 38 -5.17 -0.19 -7.70
C VAL A 38 -5.20 -0.16 -6.18
N LYS A 39 -4.58 -1.15 -5.53
CA LYS A 39 -4.62 -1.28 -4.07
C LYS A 39 -3.23 -1.32 -3.47
N PHE A 40 -3.02 -0.45 -2.49
CA PHE A 40 -1.80 -0.37 -1.69
C PHE A 40 -2.03 -0.91 -0.28
N GLN A 41 -1.06 -0.72 0.60
CA GLN A 41 -1.15 -1.03 2.03
C GLN A 41 -0.80 0.22 2.82
N THR A 42 -1.57 0.50 3.86
CA THR A 42 -1.36 1.66 4.73
C THR A 42 -1.20 1.16 6.17
N PHE A 43 -0.04 1.38 6.73
CA PHE A 43 0.28 0.92 8.07
C PHE A 43 1.32 1.82 8.73
N ASN A 44 1.39 1.73 10.03
CA ASN A 44 2.46 2.31 10.83
C ASN A 44 3.31 1.16 11.37
N ALA A 45 4.56 1.07 10.93
CA ALA A 45 5.43 -0.03 11.33
C ALA A 45 5.60 -0.13 12.84
N ALA A 46 5.63 1.00 13.55
CA ALA A 46 5.75 1.03 15.00
C ALA A 46 4.55 0.39 15.72
N LYS A 47 3.37 0.38 15.08
CA LYS A 47 2.15 -0.23 15.63
C LYS A 47 2.00 -1.70 15.29
N LEU A 48 2.71 -2.17 14.26
CA LEU A 48 2.65 -3.57 13.85
C LEU A 48 3.65 -4.45 14.58
N THR A 49 4.75 -3.87 15.08
CA THR A 49 5.82 -4.63 15.72
C THR A 49 6.31 -3.91 16.98
N SER A 50 6.91 -4.71 17.89
CA SER A 50 7.71 -4.14 18.98
C SER A 50 9.03 -3.62 18.42
N PRO A 51 9.52 -2.44 18.87
CA PRO A 51 10.85 -1.94 18.48
C PRO A 51 11.98 -2.92 18.77
N ASN A 52 11.80 -3.79 19.75
CA ASN A 52 12.81 -4.77 20.18
C ASN A 52 12.65 -6.13 19.49
N LEU A 53 11.67 -6.29 18.60
CA LEU A 53 11.45 -7.55 17.91
C LEU A 53 12.54 -7.74 16.87
N ALA A 54 13.35 -8.77 17.05
CA ALA A 54 14.39 -9.13 16.08
C ALA A 54 13.76 -9.82 14.86
N LYS A 55 14.43 -9.73 13.71
CA LYS A 55 14.06 -10.49 12.53
C LYS A 55 14.11 -11.99 12.82
N ALA A 56 13.28 -12.75 12.12
CA ALA A 56 13.39 -14.21 12.15
C ALA A 56 14.77 -14.65 11.66
N ASP A 57 15.22 -15.81 12.12
CA ASP A 57 16.60 -16.26 11.87
C ASP A 57 16.93 -16.33 10.38
N TYR A 58 16.01 -16.79 9.55
CA TYR A 58 16.24 -16.85 8.10
C TYR A 58 16.42 -15.46 7.48
N GLN A 59 15.74 -14.44 8.02
CA GLN A 59 15.89 -13.06 7.57
C GLN A 59 17.25 -12.50 7.97
N LYS A 60 17.71 -12.81 9.19
CA LYS A 60 19.02 -12.40 9.69
C LYS A 60 20.16 -12.94 8.83
N ASN A 61 20.00 -14.13 8.28
CA ASN A 61 21.01 -14.76 7.43
C ASN A 61 21.12 -14.12 6.04
N LYS A 62 20.05 -13.47 5.58
CA LYS A 62 19.97 -12.87 4.24
C LYS A 62 20.19 -11.37 4.20
N THR A 63 20.07 -10.69 5.33
CA THR A 63 20.14 -9.25 5.43
C THR A 63 21.06 -8.83 6.58
N ASN A 64 21.23 -7.53 6.76
CA ASN A 64 22.00 -7.01 7.89
C ASN A 64 21.38 -7.49 9.21
N LYS A 65 22.19 -8.18 10.00
CA LYS A 65 21.76 -8.75 11.29
C LYS A 65 21.28 -7.71 12.30
N SER A 66 21.71 -6.45 12.18
CA SER A 66 21.29 -5.38 13.08
C SER A 66 19.91 -4.80 12.74
N GLU A 67 19.38 -5.11 11.56
CA GLU A 67 18.09 -4.60 11.13
C GLU A 67 16.96 -5.32 11.86
N SER A 68 16.06 -4.54 12.50
CA SER A 68 14.87 -5.10 13.15
C SER A 68 13.76 -5.33 12.14
N GLN A 69 12.75 -6.12 12.53
CA GLN A 69 11.55 -6.29 11.72
C GLN A 69 10.83 -4.95 11.54
N GLN A 70 10.84 -4.09 12.57
CA GLN A 70 10.27 -2.75 12.48
C GLN A 70 10.96 -1.91 11.41
N ASP A 71 12.29 -1.95 11.35
CA ASP A 71 13.06 -1.19 10.35
C ASP A 71 12.73 -1.68 8.94
N MET A 72 12.61 -2.98 8.75
CA MET A 72 12.21 -3.57 7.48
C MET A 72 10.82 -3.07 7.06
N LEU A 73 9.85 -3.13 7.95
CA LEU A 73 8.49 -2.67 7.68
C LEU A 73 8.44 -1.16 7.44
N LYS A 74 9.24 -0.39 8.19
CA LYS A 74 9.28 1.05 8.01
C LYS A 74 9.75 1.46 6.61
N SER A 75 10.68 0.71 6.04
CA SER A 75 11.15 0.97 4.67
C SER A 75 10.06 0.72 3.62
N LEU A 76 9.02 -0.01 3.98
CA LEU A 76 7.90 -0.37 3.10
C LEU A 76 6.64 0.43 3.40
N GLU A 77 6.66 1.33 4.37
CA GLU A 77 5.52 2.20 4.64
C GLU A 77 5.22 3.10 3.44
N LEU A 78 3.93 3.28 3.17
CA LEU A 78 3.46 4.29 2.25
C LEU A 78 3.18 5.57 3.06
N PRO A 79 4.01 6.61 2.95
CA PRO A 79 3.80 7.83 3.73
C PRO A 79 2.40 8.41 3.55
N LEU A 80 1.76 8.80 4.64
CA LEU A 80 0.39 9.33 4.59
C LEU A 80 0.30 10.56 3.68
N LYS A 81 1.34 11.37 3.66
CA LYS A 81 1.40 12.58 2.83
C LYS A 81 1.36 12.32 1.32
N TRP A 82 1.60 11.07 0.90
CA TRP A 82 1.56 10.72 -0.52
C TRP A 82 0.17 10.27 -0.97
N HIS A 83 -0.69 9.87 -0.05
CA HIS A 83 -1.96 9.22 -0.38
C HIS A 83 -2.86 10.08 -1.26
N GLN A 84 -2.99 11.37 -0.96
CA GLN A 84 -3.83 12.26 -1.77
C GLN A 84 -3.33 12.33 -3.21
N ASN A 85 -2.03 12.49 -3.39
CA ASN A 85 -1.40 12.56 -4.72
C ASN A 85 -1.60 11.24 -5.49
N LEU A 86 -1.40 10.10 -4.82
CA LEU A 86 -1.59 8.79 -5.45
C LEU A 86 -3.05 8.54 -5.81
N LYS A 87 -3.98 8.97 -4.95
CA LYS A 87 -5.41 8.87 -5.22
C LYS A 87 -5.79 9.68 -6.46
N GLU A 88 -5.34 10.91 -6.54
CA GLU A 88 -5.58 11.78 -7.70
C GLU A 88 -5.02 11.16 -8.98
N ARG A 89 -3.81 10.63 -8.92
CA ARG A 89 -3.21 9.98 -10.09
C ARG A 89 -4.01 8.77 -10.54
N ALA A 90 -4.47 7.94 -9.60
CA ALA A 90 -5.30 6.79 -9.92
C ALA A 90 -6.61 7.24 -10.59
N GLU A 91 -7.30 8.20 -9.99
CA GLU A 91 -8.58 8.70 -10.51
C GLU A 91 -8.42 9.34 -11.89
N ASN A 92 -7.34 10.10 -12.12
CA ASN A 92 -7.05 10.69 -13.41
C ASN A 92 -6.79 9.64 -14.49
N ASN A 93 -6.40 8.43 -14.11
CA ASN A 93 -6.23 7.29 -15.00
C ASN A 93 -7.44 6.35 -15.04
N GLY A 94 -8.56 6.77 -14.47
CA GLY A 94 -9.79 5.98 -14.48
C GLY A 94 -9.82 4.82 -13.48
N LEU A 95 -8.93 4.82 -12.49
CA LEU A 95 -8.85 3.78 -11.46
C LEU A 95 -9.44 4.27 -10.15
N ASP A 96 -10.09 3.35 -9.42
CA ASP A 96 -10.33 3.59 -8.00
C ASP A 96 -9.02 3.40 -7.25
N PHE A 97 -8.77 4.26 -6.26
CA PHE A 97 -7.63 4.12 -5.35
C PHE A 97 -8.09 3.43 -4.08
N LEU A 98 -7.49 2.30 -3.76
CA LEU A 98 -7.78 1.53 -2.56
C LEU A 98 -6.50 1.29 -1.77
N SER A 99 -6.65 1.11 -0.48
CA SER A 99 -5.56 0.69 0.38
C SER A 99 -6.09 -0.10 1.56
N THR A 100 -5.36 -1.12 1.98
CA THR A 100 -5.71 -1.92 3.16
C THR A 100 -5.05 -1.29 4.38
N ALA A 101 -5.86 -0.93 5.38
CA ALA A 101 -5.36 -0.41 6.65
C ALA A 101 -5.06 -1.56 7.61
N PHE A 102 -3.93 -1.48 8.30
CA PHE A 102 -3.50 -2.49 9.27
C PHE A 102 -3.60 -2.01 10.72
N ASP A 103 -4.10 -0.80 10.93
CA ASP A 103 -4.34 -0.23 12.26
C ASP A 103 -5.51 0.76 12.17
N ILE A 104 -6.05 1.12 13.34
CA ILE A 104 -7.26 1.97 13.42
C ILE A 104 -6.98 3.37 12.89
N ASP A 105 -5.82 3.94 13.18
CA ASP A 105 -5.50 5.30 12.71
C ASP A 105 -5.37 5.34 11.19
N SER A 106 -4.73 4.33 10.60
CA SER A 106 -4.65 4.18 9.14
C SER A 106 -6.03 4.04 8.53
N HIS A 107 -6.90 3.22 9.15
CA HIS A 107 -8.28 3.07 8.69
C HIS A 107 -9.02 4.41 8.70
N ASN A 108 -8.97 5.13 9.82
CA ASN A 108 -9.63 6.42 9.94
C ASN A 108 -9.11 7.43 8.92
N PHE A 109 -7.80 7.42 8.69
CA PHE A 109 -7.18 8.25 7.67
C PHE A 109 -7.76 7.95 6.28
N LEU A 110 -7.86 6.67 5.90
CA LEU A 110 -8.39 6.27 4.60
C LEU A 110 -9.86 6.67 4.43
N ILE A 111 -10.66 6.54 5.48
CA ILE A 111 -12.07 6.97 5.44
C ILE A 111 -12.15 8.48 5.19
N LYS A 112 -11.35 9.28 5.87
CA LYS A 112 -11.29 10.72 5.66
C LYS A 112 -10.80 11.10 4.26
N LEU A 113 -9.94 10.28 3.68
CA LEU A 113 -9.46 10.48 2.32
C LEU A 113 -10.54 10.22 1.27
N GLY A 114 -11.63 9.56 1.65
CA GLY A 114 -12.75 9.27 0.76
C GLY A 114 -12.77 7.86 0.19
N ILE A 115 -12.00 6.94 0.76
CA ILE A 115 -12.02 5.54 0.36
C ILE A 115 -13.33 4.91 0.81
N ASN A 116 -14.05 4.30 -0.12
CA ASN A 116 -15.37 3.73 0.15
C ASN A 116 -15.45 2.21 -0.01
N LYS A 117 -14.36 1.57 -0.38
CA LYS A 117 -14.25 0.10 -0.44
C LYS A 117 -13.14 -0.33 0.48
N ILE A 118 -13.45 -1.20 1.42
CA ILE A 118 -12.53 -1.58 2.49
C ILE A 118 -12.20 -3.07 2.35
N LYS A 119 -10.91 -3.37 2.38
CA LYS A 119 -10.42 -4.75 2.47
C LYS A 119 -9.91 -4.97 3.90
N ILE A 120 -10.43 -5.99 4.54
CA ILE A 120 -9.98 -6.39 5.88
C ILE A 120 -8.72 -7.25 5.73
N PRO A 121 -7.62 -6.88 6.41
CA PRO A 121 -6.38 -7.63 6.26
C PRO A 121 -6.41 -9.03 6.90
#